data_cd4437d763a9aae329af3af8adf71ebf
#
_entry.id   cd4437d763a9aae329af3af8adf71ebf
#
_cell.length_a   1.000
_cell.length_b   1.000
_cell.length_c   1.000
_cell.angle_alpha   90.00
_cell.angle_beta   90.00
_cell.angle_gamma   90.00
#
_symmetry.space_group_name_H-M   'P 1'
#
loop_
_entity.id
_entity.type
_entity.pdbx_description
1 polymer ?
#
loop_
_entity_poly.entity_id
_entity_poly.type
_entity_poly.pdbx_seq_one_letter_code
_entity_poly.pdbx_strand_id
1 'polypeptide(L)'
;RFFFNTDIHHQDGWARALLDGRDWRDAGLRYTQHIDLLPFGQLSAGERENVDQLQPTLGAIAEAVQQLQGQYRWLLLDLPAGYSPLTRELLTLCDRARVVVHPDANSHIRLHQQPLPANGDILINDLRVGSQLQEDLYQLWLESQPRILPVTIHRDEAMAECLAAKQPLGEYRQ
;
A
#
# COMPACT_ATOMS: atom_id res chain seq x y z
N ARG A 1 4.63 -0.48 8.61
CA ARG A 1 4.80 0.22 9.90
C ARG A 1 6.15 -0.09 10.58
N PHE A 2 6.68 -1.30 10.43
CA PHE A 2 7.95 -1.69 11.09
C PHE A 2 9.16 -0.89 10.61
N PHE A 3 9.20 -0.46 9.35
CA PHE A 3 10.22 0.46 8.84
C PHE A 3 10.29 1.80 9.59
N PHE A 4 9.20 2.19 10.25
CA PHE A 4 9.13 3.44 11.02
C PHE A 4 9.36 3.21 12.53
N ASN A 5 10.07 2.17 12.89
CA ASN A 5 10.43 1.81 14.27
C ASN A 5 9.23 1.75 15.24
N THR A 6 8.05 1.39 14.76
CA THR A 6 6.90 1.20 15.64
C THR A 6 7.06 -0.07 16.48
N ASP A 7 6.55 -0.04 17.70
CA ASP A 7 6.54 -1.20 18.58
C ASP A 7 5.77 -2.36 17.92
N ILE A 8 6.31 -3.56 17.98
CA ILE A 8 5.66 -4.78 17.49
C ILE A 8 4.33 -5.05 18.21
N HIS A 9 4.22 -4.64 19.47
CA HIS A 9 3.03 -4.78 20.30
C HIS A 9 2.03 -3.63 20.13
N HIS A 10 2.36 -2.60 19.34
CA HIS A 10 1.43 -1.51 19.08
C HIS A 10 0.22 -2.03 18.32
N GLN A 11 -0.95 -1.97 18.96
CA GLN A 11 -2.20 -2.54 18.45
C GLN A 11 -3.12 -1.47 17.86
N ASP A 12 -2.88 -0.21 18.17
CA ASP A 12 -3.74 0.88 17.76
C ASP A 12 -3.60 1.24 16.27
N GLY A 13 -4.64 1.83 15.73
CA GLY A 13 -4.71 2.25 14.35
C GLY A 13 -6.11 2.75 14.02
N TRP A 14 -6.29 3.30 12.82
CA TRP A 14 -7.55 3.93 12.42
C TRP A 14 -8.74 2.95 12.42
N ALA A 15 -8.55 1.71 11.95
CA ALA A 15 -9.62 0.72 11.93
C ALA A 15 -9.97 0.24 13.34
N ARG A 16 -8.98 0.07 14.21
CA ARG A 16 -9.20 -0.22 15.64
C ARG A 16 -9.95 0.91 16.32
N ALA A 17 -9.54 2.15 16.10
CA ALA A 17 -10.18 3.33 16.67
C ALA A 17 -11.66 3.43 16.25
N LEU A 18 -11.96 3.21 14.96
CA LEU A 18 -13.34 3.21 14.46
C LEU A 18 -14.21 2.13 15.11
N LEU A 19 -13.69 0.91 15.25
CA LEU A 19 -14.43 -0.18 15.91
C LEU A 19 -14.69 0.11 17.39
N ASP A 20 -13.76 0.79 18.06
CA ASP A 20 -13.88 1.19 19.46
C ASP A 20 -14.71 2.48 19.65
N GLY A 21 -15.21 3.09 18.58
CA GLY A 21 -15.94 4.37 18.62
C GLY A 21 -15.08 5.57 19.02
N ARG A 22 -13.75 5.48 18.81
CA ARG A 22 -12.78 6.55 19.09
C ARG A 22 -12.48 7.39 17.83
N ASP A 23 -11.94 8.58 18.03
CA ASP A 23 -11.44 9.37 16.91
C ASP A 23 -10.21 8.67 16.28
N TRP A 24 -10.25 8.41 14.99
CA TRP A 24 -9.17 7.79 14.24
C TRP A 24 -7.88 8.63 14.26
N ARG A 25 -7.98 9.94 14.46
CA ARG A 25 -6.84 10.86 14.53
C ARG A 25 -5.93 10.54 15.71
N ASP A 26 -6.50 10.04 16.81
CA ASP A 26 -5.75 9.68 18.01
C ASP A 26 -4.79 8.49 17.77
N ALA A 27 -5.03 7.72 16.70
CA ALA A 27 -4.16 6.62 16.30
C ALA A 27 -2.99 7.06 15.40
N GLY A 28 -2.90 8.34 15.06
CA GLY A 28 -1.82 8.90 14.25
C GLY A 28 -0.49 8.93 15.00
N LEU A 29 0.58 8.57 14.31
CA LEU A 29 1.94 8.55 14.84
C LEU A 29 2.80 9.53 14.04
N ARG A 30 3.49 10.43 14.73
CA ARG A 30 4.50 11.29 14.10
C ARG A 30 5.83 10.56 14.03
N TYR A 31 6.30 10.34 12.81
CA TYR A 31 7.60 9.73 12.58
C TYR A 31 8.71 10.80 12.51
N THR A 32 8.51 11.83 11.69
CA THR A 32 9.40 12.99 11.61
C THR A 32 8.58 14.27 11.56
N GLN A 33 9.24 15.43 11.51
CA GLN A 33 8.52 16.70 11.33
C GLN A 33 7.72 16.80 10.01
N HIS A 34 7.96 15.89 9.04
CA HIS A 34 7.35 15.91 7.72
C HIS A 34 6.57 14.64 7.37
N ILE A 35 6.64 13.62 8.22
CA ILE A 35 6.03 12.31 7.96
C ILE A 35 5.20 11.89 9.15
N ASP A 36 3.91 11.75 8.93
CA ASP A 36 2.99 11.13 9.86
C ASP A 36 2.56 9.77 9.30
N LEU A 37 2.37 8.80 10.19
CA LEU A 37 1.93 7.46 9.88
C LEU A 37 0.60 7.19 10.56
N LEU A 38 -0.38 6.69 9.81
CA LEU A 38 -1.66 6.23 10.35
C LEU A 38 -1.77 4.72 10.15
N PRO A 39 -1.43 3.91 11.16
CA PRO A 39 -1.52 2.45 11.06
C PRO A 39 -2.97 1.98 10.89
N PHE A 40 -3.15 0.80 10.31
CA PHE A 40 -4.46 0.14 10.27
C PHE A 40 -4.94 -0.29 11.67
N GLY A 41 -4.05 -0.76 12.50
CA GLY A 41 -4.34 -1.37 13.80
C GLY A 41 -4.43 -2.90 13.71
N GLN A 42 -4.50 -3.56 14.88
CA GLN A 42 -4.67 -5.00 14.97
C GLN A 42 -6.15 -5.34 15.14
N LEU A 43 -6.64 -6.20 14.28
CA LEU A 43 -8.00 -6.72 14.27
C LEU A 43 -7.97 -8.24 14.24
N SER A 44 -8.92 -8.88 14.92
CA SER A 44 -9.20 -10.30 14.74
C SER A 44 -9.75 -10.59 13.35
N ALA A 45 -9.80 -11.86 12.95
CA ALA A 45 -10.33 -12.24 11.63
C ALA A 45 -11.79 -11.80 11.46
N GLY A 46 -12.65 -12.02 12.46
CA GLY A 46 -14.05 -11.60 12.40
C GLY A 46 -14.24 -10.08 12.38
N GLU A 47 -13.39 -9.33 13.10
CA GLU A 47 -13.42 -7.86 13.05
C GLU A 47 -12.99 -7.32 11.68
N ARG A 48 -12.04 -7.97 10.99
CA ARG A 48 -11.63 -7.59 9.62
C ARG A 48 -12.78 -7.76 8.64
N GLU A 49 -13.47 -8.89 8.69
CA GLU A 49 -14.64 -9.11 7.86
C GLU A 49 -15.71 -8.05 8.09
N ASN A 50 -15.92 -7.65 9.35
CA ASN A 50 -16.84 -6.58 9.68
C ASN A 50 -16.41 -5.22 9.10
N VAL A 51 -15.13 -4.86 9.21
CA VAL A 51 -14.61 -3.61 8.64
C VAL A 51 -14.78 -3.57 7.11
N ASP A 52 -14.54 -4.67 6.43
CA ASP A 52 -14.71 -4.78 4.98
C ASP A 52 -16.17 -4.69 4.52
N GLN A 53 -17.13 -5.00 5.39
CA GLN A 53 -18.57 -5.01 5.11
C GLN A 53 -19.30 -3.75 5.57
N LEU A 54 -18.72 -2.94 6.47
CA LEU A 54 -19.39 -1.78 7.05
C LEU A 54 -19.39 -0.57 6.10
N GLN A 55 -20.52 -0.31 5.49
CA GLN A 55 -20.80 0.93 4.73
C GLN A 55 -20.46 2.23 5.52
N PRO A 56 -20.78 2.33 6.84
CA PRO A 56 -20.40 3.51 7.63
C PRO A 56 -18.88 3.74 7.71
N THR A 57 -18.09 2.65 7.67
CA THR A 57 -16.63 2.73 7.69
C THR A 57 -16.09 3.37 6.42
N LEU A 58 -16.66 3.06 5.26
CA LEU A 58 -16.27 3.64 3.98
C LEU A 58 -16.47 5.16 3.97
N GLY A 59 -17.64 5.63 4.44
CA GLY A 59 -17.95 7.06 4.55
C GLY A 59 -16.96 7.78 5.49
N ALA A 60 -16.69 7.20 6.66
CA ALA A 60 -15.77 7.78 7.63
C ALA A 60 -14.33 7.88 7.08
N ILE A 61 -13.88 6.88 6.32
CA ILE A 61 -12.55 6.92 5.69
C ILE A 61 -12.51 7.96 4.57
N ALA A 62 -13.55 8.05 3.75
CA ALA A 62 -13.63 9.06 2.69
C ALA A 62 -13.57 10.48 3.27
N GLU A 63 -14.32 10.75 4.32
CA GLU A 63 -14.28 12.03 5.05
C GLU A 63 -12.89 12.30 5.65
N ALA A 64 -12.25 11.26 6.24
CA ALA A 64 -10.91 11.37 6.79
C ALA A 64 -9.88 11.75 5.72
N VAL A 65 -9.91 11.08 4.57
CA VAL A 65 -9.03 11.39 3.44
C VAL A 65 -9.23 12.83 2.96
N GLN A 66 -10.48 13.28 2.80
CA GLN A 66 -10.80 14.65 2.41
C GLN A 66 -10.28 15.69 3.41
N GLN A 67 -10.41 15.42 4.71
CA GLN A 67 -9.90 16.32 5.75
C GLN A 67 -8.36 16.40 5.73
N LEU A 68 -7.67 15.35 5.38
CA LEU A 68 -6.21 15.29 5.30
C LEU A 68 -5.65 15.95 4.03
N GLN A 69 -6.39 15.98 2.93
CA GLN A 69 -5.93 16.53 1.65
C GLN A 69 -5.47 17.99 1.74
N GLY A 70 -6.05 18.79 2.62
CA GLY A 70 -5.63 20.18 2.84
C GLY A 70 -4.42 20.35 3.77
N GLN A 71 -3.99 19.29 4.45
CA GLN A 71 -2.94 19.33 5.48
C GLN A 71 -1.61 18.73 4.99
N TYR A 72 -1.66 17.79 4.04
CA TYR A 72 -0.51 17.06 3.55
C TYR A 72 -0.31 17.29 2.06
N ARG A 73 0.92 17.43 1.65
CA ARG A 73 1.29 17.49 0.23
C ARG A 73 1.07 16.14 -0.48
N TRP A 74 1.27 15.04 0.23
CA TRP A 74 1.11 13.68 -0.24
C TRP A 74 0.35 12.85 0.78
N LEU A 75 -0.66 12.13 0.32
CA LEU A 75 -1.35 11.08 1.06
C LEU A 75 -1.09 9.76 0.35
N LEU A 76 -0.42 8.84 1.02
CA LEU A 76 -0.12 7.51 0.49
C LEU A 76 -1.01 6.49 1.16
N LEU A 77 -1.89 5.86 0.40
CA LEU A 77 -2.77 4.80 0.85
C LEU A 77 -2.15 3.45 0.49
N ASP A 78 -1.68 2.71 1.50
CA ASP A 78 -1.18 1.34 1.33
C ASP A 78 -2.38 0.39 1.38
N LEU A 79 -2.80 -0.08 0.21
CA LEU A 79 -3.98 -0.91 0.03
C LEU A 79 -3.61 -2.39 -0.12
N PRO A 80 -4.39 -3.31 0.45
CA PRO A 80 -4.15 -4.74 0.28
C PRO A 80 -4.33 -5.15 -1.18
N ALA A 81 -3.67 -6.25 -1.57
CA ALA A 81 -3.86 -6.85 -2.88
C ALA A 81 -5.31 -7.32 -3.06
N GLY A 82 -5.85 -7.08 -4.25
CA GLY A 82 -7.22 -7.41 -4.61
C GLY A 82 -8.16 -6.21 -4.60
N TYR A 83 -9.43 -6.48 -4.92
CA TYR A 83 -10.46 -5.46 -5.07
C TYR A 83 -11.63 -5.71 -4.08
N SER A 84 -11.32 -5.66 -2.78
CA SER A 84 -12.37 -5.61 -1.76
C SER A 84 -13.26 -4.37 -1.96
N PRO A 85 -14.48 -4.34 -1.43
CA PRO A 85 -15.33 -3.15 -1.48
C PRO A 85 -14.61 -1.90 -0.97
N LEU A 86 -13.89 -2.01 0.15
CA LEU A 86 -13.09 -0.94 0.72
C LEU A 86 -11.99 -0.46 -0.24
N THR A 87 -11.23 -1.40 -0.84
CA THR A 87 -10.17 -1.05 -1.80
C THR A 87 -10.73 -0.31 -3.00
N ARG A 88 -11.87 -0.74 -3.55
CA ARG A 88 -12.51 -0.07 -4.70
C ARG A 88 -12.92 1.35 -4.37
N GLU A 89 -13.53 1.55 -3.21
CA GLU A 89 -13.95 2.89 -2.76
C GLU A 89 -12.74 3.81 -2.58
N LEU A 90 -11.70 3.34 -1.89
CA LEU A 90 -10.49 4.13 -1.66
C LEU A 90 -9.76 4.48 -2.97
N LEU A 91 -9.79 3.60 -3.97
CA LEU A 91 -9.22 3.89 -5.29
C LEU A 91 -9.94 5.04 -6.01
N THR A 92 -11.24 5.25 -5.75
CA THR A 92 -11.98 6.39 -6.33
C THR A 92 -11.56 7.74 -5.75
N LEU A 93 -10.99 7.74 -4.54
CA LEU A 93 -10.52 8.94 -3.85
C LEU A 93 -9.08 9.31 -4.22
N CYS A 94 -8.36 8.42 -4.90
CA CYS A 94 -6.97 8.62 -5.26
C CYS A 94 -6.84 9.35 -6.58
N ASP A 95 -5.95 10.36 -6.66
CA ASP A 95 -5.57 10.99 -7.93
C ASP A 95 -4.83 10.01 -8.84
N ARG A 96 -4.02 9.13 -8.24
CA ARG A 96 -3.26 8.09 -8.94
C ARG A 96 -3.17 6.80 -8.12
N ALA A 97 -3.21 5.67 -8.81
CA ALA A 97 -2.96 4.36 -8.24
C ALA A 97 -1.66 3.76 -8.81
N ARG A 98 -0.93 3.03 -7.99
CA ARG A 98 0.23 2.24 -8.40
C ARG A 98 -0.02 0.77 -8.10
N VAL A 99 -0.16 -0.02 -9.15
CA VAL A 99 -0.29 -1.47 -9.01
C VAL A 99 1.11 -2.07 -9.01
N VAL A 100 1.58 -2.44 -7.83
CA VAL A 100 2.91 -3.02 -7.65
C VAL A 100 2.84 -4.51 -7.95
N VAL A 101 3.66 -4.98 -8.87
CA VAL A 101 3.69 -6.38 -9.31
C VAL A 101 5.11 -6.94 -9.26
N HIS A 102 5.22 -8.22 -8.94
CA HIS A 102 6.44 -8.98 -9.16
C HIS A 102 6.39 -9.63 -10.53
N PRO A 103 7.51 -9.74 -11.26
CA PRO A 103 7.55 -10.43 -12.55
C PRO A 103 7.51 -11.95 -12.35
N ASP A 104 6.31 -12.45 -12.03
CA ASP A 104 6.02 -13.86 -11.80
C ASP A 104 4.69 -14.27 -12.48
N ALA A 105 4.46 -15.59 -12.56
CA ALA A 105 3.27 -16.15 -13.18
C ALA A 105 1.96 -15.72 -12.51
N ASN A 106 1.96 -15.56 -11.17
CA ASN A 106 0.75 -15.14 -10.45
C ASN A 106 0.37 -13.70 -10.80
N SER A 107 1.33 -12.80 -10.85
CA SER A 107 1.12 -11.41 -11.26
C SER A 107 0.67 -11.34 -12.72
N HIS A 108 1.25 -12.16 -13.60
CA HIS A 108 0.84 -12.23 -15.00
C HIS A 108 -0.64 -12.63 -15.14
N ILE A 109 -1.07 -13.67 -14.45
CA ILE A 109 -2.47 -14.12 -14.44
C ILE A 109 -3.38 -13.00 -13.89
N ARG A 110 -3.00 -12.36 -12.79
CA ARG A 110 -3.80 -11.28 -12.19
C ARG A 110 -3.96 -10.07 -13.10
N LEU A 111 -2.91 -9.67 -13.81
CA LEU A 111 -2.98 -8.57 -14.78
C LEU A 111 -3.94 -8.85 -15.93
N HIS A 112 -4.15 -10.11 -16.30
CA HIS A 112 -5.12 -10.52 -17.30
C HIS A 112 -6.55 -10.67 -16.74
N GLN A 113 -6.69 -11.09 -15.49
CA GLN A 113 -7.99 -11.36 -14.88
C GLN A 113 -8.64 -10.13 -14.23
N GLN A 114 -7.86 -9.15 -13.83
CA GLN A 114 -8.33 -8.00 -13.08
C GLN A 114 -8.04 -6.70 -13.86
N PRO A 115 -9.08 -5.89 -14.15
CA PRO A 115 -8.86 -4.61 -14.80
C PRO A 115 -8.06 -3.69 -13.89
N LEU A 116 -7.12 -2.96 -14.47
CA LEU A 116 -6.40 -1.90 -13.74
C LEU A 116 -7.36 -0.75 -13.41
N PRO A 117 -7.18 -0.07 -12.27
CA PRO A 117 -7.87 1.18 -12.00
C PRO A 117 -7.71 2.17 -13.16
N ALA A 118 -8.72 2.98 -13.45
CA ALA A 118 -8.68 3.92 -14.56
C ALA A 118 -7.48 4.90 -14.49
N ASN A 119 -7.13 5.30 -13.26
CA ASN A 119 -5.98 6.17 -12.91
C ASN A 119 -4.73 5.37 -12.51
N GLY A 120 -4.66 4.07 -12.83
CA GLY A 120 -3.62 3.16 -12.37
C GLY A 120 -2.50 2.95 -13.38
N ASP A 121 -1.27 2.92 -12.90
CA ASP A 121 -0.08 2.50 -13.62
C ASP A 121 0.53 1.27 -12.93
N ILE A 122 1.31 0.49 -13.68
CA ILE A 122 1.99 -0.71 -13.18
C ILE A 122 3.43 -0.36 -12.83
N LEU A 123 3.84 -0.69 -11.60
CA LEU A 123 5.23 -0.61 -11.15
C LEU A 123 5.76 -2.03 -10.95
N ILE A 124 6.84 -2.35 -11.66
CA ILE A 124 7.52 -3.63 -11.49
C ILE A 124 8.48 -3.55 -10.31
N ASN A 125 8.34 -4.49 -9.40
CA ASN A 125 9.13 -4.58 -8.17
C ASN A 125 9.82 -5.94 -8.06
N ASP A 126 10.93 -5.99 -7.34
CA ASP A 126 11.73 -7.21 -7.08
C ASP A 126 12.26 -7.87 -8.36
N LEU A 127 12.59 -7.07 -9.37
CA LEU A 127 13.20 -7.58 -10.60
C LEU A 127 14.62 -8.06 -10.32
N ARG A 128 14.89 -9.33 -10.66
CA ARG A 128 16.20 -9.96 -10.47
C ARG A 128 16.97 -9.95 -11.77
N VAL A 129 18.08 -9.26 -11.78
CA VAL A 129 19.01 -9.26 -12.90
C VAL A 129 19.52 -10.69 -13.15
N GLY A 130 19.47 -11.15 -14.41
CA GLY A 130 19.89 -12.49 -14.82
C GLY A 130 18.85 -13.60 -14.61
N SER A 131 17.62 -13.27 -14.22
CA SER A 131 16.52 -14.21 -14.21
C SER A 131 15.82 -14.21 -15.57
N GLN A 132 16.10 -15.18 -16.43
CA GLN A 132 15.53 -15.29 -17.77
C GLN A 132 14.00 -15.21 -17.74
N LEU A 133 13.34 -15.94 -16.84
CA LEU A 133 11.88 -15.92 -16.71
C LEU A 133 11.35 -14.51 -16.42
N GLN A 134 12.01 -13.77 -15.53
CA GLN A 134 11.56 -12.42 -15.18
C GLN A 134 11.82 -11.43 -16.30
N GLU A 135 12.91 -11.57 -17.01
CA GLU A 135 13.24 -10.76 -18.19
C GLU A 135 12.23 -10.99 -19.31
N ASP A 136 11.88 -12.25 -19.59
CA ASP A 136 10.89 -12.63 -20.60
C ASP A 136 9.49 -12.07 -20.26
N LEU A 137 9.07 -12.21 -19.00
CA LEU A 137 7.81 -11.64 -18.54
C LEU A 137 7.80 -10.11 -18.61
N TYR A 138 8.90 -9.47 -18.25
CA TYR A 138 9.02 -8.02 -18.33
C TYR A 138 8.90 -7.54 -19.77
N GLN A 139 9.59 -8.18 -20.71
CA GLN A 139 9.47 -7.83 -22.14
C GLN A 139 8.04 -8.03 -22.67
N LEU A 140 7.42 -9.17 -22.34
CA LEU A 140 6.04 -9.45 -22.70
C LEU A 140 5.08 -8.35 -22.18
N TRP A 141 5.29 -7.89 -20.95
CA TRP A 141 4.46 -6.85 -20.36
C TRP A 141 4.70 -5.47 -20.97
N LEU A 142 5.93 -5.13 -21.33
CA LEU A 142 6.24 -3.89 -22.06
C LEU A 142 5.48 -3.81 -23.38
N GLU A 143 5.31 -4.94 -24.06
CA GLU A 143 4.57 -5.03 -25.34
C GLU A 143 3.04 -5.04 -25.15
N SER A 144 2.55 -5.67 -24.08
CA SER A 144 1.13 -5.95 -23.87
C SER A 144 0.42 -4.99 -22.90
N GLN A 145 1.16 -4.29 -22.05
CA GLN A 145 0.61 -3.43 -21.00
C GLN A 145 1.02 -1.97 -21.19
N PRO A 146 0.17 -1.13 -21.79
CA PRO A 146 0.54 0.25 -22.15
C PRO A 146 0.76 1.18 -20.95
N ARG A 147 0.40 0.73 -19.75
CA ARG A 147 0.50 1.53 -18.50
C ARG A 147 1.62 1.08 -17.56
N ILE A 148 2.64 0.40 -18.08
CA ILE A 148 3.84 0.12 -17.31
C ILE A 148 4.66 1.39 -17.18
N LEU A 149 5.11 1.69 -15.95
CA LEU A 149 6.02 2.78 -15.70
C LEU A 149 7.40 2.49 -16.30
N PRO A 150 8.09 3.50 -16.85
CA PRO A 150 9.42 3.32 -17.44
C PRO A 150 10.53 3.19 -16.37
N VAL A 151 10.18 2.71 -15.19
CA VAL A 151 11.09 2.46 -14.07
C VAL A 151 10.74 1.10 -13.46
N THR A 152 11.77 0.40 -13.00
CA THR A 152 11.63 -0.86 -12.27
C THR A 152 12.40 -0.77 -10.96
N ILE A 153 11.91 -1.48 -9.95
CA ILE A 153 12.63 -1.64 -8.69
C ILE A 153 13.29 -3.02 -8.71
N HIS A 154 14.60 -3.03 -8.66
CA HIS A 154 15.37 -4.28 -8.60
C HIS A 154 15.36 -4.85 -7.19
N ARG A 155 15.54 -6.16 -7.11
CA ARG A 155 15.75 -6.81 -5.83
C ARG A 155 17.02 -6.28 -5.17
N ASP A 156 16.87 -5.85 -3.93
CA ASP A 156 17.98 -5.38 -3.11
C ASP A 156 17.83 -5.96 -1.70
N GLU A 157 18.85 -6.62 -1.22
CA GLU A 157 18.89 -7.18 0.14
C GLU A 157 18.85 -6.07 1.20
N ALA A 158 19.25 -4.84 0.87
CA ALA A 158 19.10 -3.69 1.75
C ALA A 158 17.66 -3.48 2.22
N MET A 159 16.65 -3.90 1.44
CA MET A 159 15.25 -3.82 1.86
C MET A 159 14.94 -4.74 3.05
N ALA A 160 15.51 -5.95 3.06
CA ALA A 160 15.36 -6.87 4.18
C ALA A 160 16.13 -6.38 5.41
N GLU A 161 17.33 -5.84 5.19
CA GLU A 161 18.15 -5.23 6.23
C GLU A 161 17.48 -4.01 6.87
N CYS A 162 16.86 -3.13 6.07
CA CYS A 162 16.06 -1.99 6.54
C CYS A 162 14.91 -2.43 7.45
N LEU A 163 14.19 -3.49 7.05
CA LEU A 163 13.10 -4.04 7.86
C LEU A 163 13.62 -4.58 9.20
N ALA A 164 14.73 -5.31 9.19
CA ALA A 164 15.36 -5.84 10.40
C ALA A 164 15.88 -4.71 11.31
N ALA A 165 16.43 -3.66 10.72
CA ALA A 165 16.90 -2.47 11.43
C ALA A 165 15.76 -1.52 11.88
N LYS A 166 14.52 -1.77 11.43
CA LYS A 166 13.35 -0.88 11.62
C LYS A 166 13.60 0.55 11.15
N GLN A 167 14.25 0.69 10.01
CA GLN A 167 14.56 1.99 9.39
C GLN A 167 14.05 2.04 7.95
N PRO A 168 13.53 3.19 7.47
CA PRO A 168 13.26 3.38 6.06
C PRO A 168 14.54 3.34 5.23
N LEU A 169 14.43 2.91 3.97
CA LEU A 169 15.59 2.80 3.06
C LEU A 169 16.36 4.11 2.92
N GLY A 170 15.67 5.25 2.89
CA GLY A 170 16.31 6.56 2.79
C GLY A 170 17.16 6.98 4.00
N GLU A 171 17.00 6.30 5.14
CA GLU A 171 17.77 6.52 6.37
C GLU A 171 18.80 5.41 6.61
N TYR A 172 18.70 4.32 5.86
CA TYR A 172 19.60 3.19 5.97
C TYR A 172 20.84 3.42 5.07
N ARG A 173 22.04 3.23 5.60
CA ARG A 173 23.30 3.43 4.88
C ARG A 173 23.52 4.86 4.29
N GLN A 174 23.25 5.90 5.10
CA GLN A 174 23.77 7.23 4.81
C GLN A 174 25.24 7.35 5.24
#